data_fc006b17fd1ee331fb2f550c133ec7c2
#
_entry.id   fc006b17fd1ee331fb2f550c133ec7c2
#
_cell.length_a   1.000
_cell.length_b   1.000
_cell.length_c   1.000
_cell.angle_alpha   90.00
_cell.angle_beta   90.00
_cell.angle_gamma   90.00
#
_symmetry.space_group_name_H-M   'P 1'
#
loop_
_entity.id
_entity.type
_entity.pdbx_description
1 polymer ?
#
loop_
_entity_poly.entity_id
_entity_poly.type
_entity_poly.pdbx_seq_one_letter_code
_entity_poly.pdbx_strand_id
1 'polypeptide(L)'
;MPEPRSLVNLERISKSFGVRPLLTDVSLGIGAGERIGIVGRNGDGKTTLLRILTGDEEPDAGRVSRQRGLLVGVLAQHDDFEDSHTVREVVLQGMADHEWAADSRLREIVDVLLAGVELDRAVAGLSGGERRR
;
A
#
# COMPACT_ATOMS: atom_id res chain seq x y z
N MET A 1 -29.87 8.14 5.41
CA MET A 1 -28.67 7.80 4.63
C MET A 1 -27.89 6.79 5.44
N PRO A 2 -27.51 5.63 4.92
CA PRO A 2 -26.62 4.76 5.66
C PRO A 2 -25.30 5.50 5.86
N GLU A 3 -24.79 5.50 7.11
CA GLU A 3 -23.48 6.04 7.39
C GLU A 3 -22.45 5.35 6.50
N PRO A 4 -21.49 6.10 5.91
CA PRO A 4 -20.46 5.49 5.09
C PRO A 4 -19.72 4.45 5.94
N ARG A 5 -19.74 3.19 5.51
CA ARG A 5 -19.00 2.13 6.20
C ARG A 5 -17.55 2.52 6.28
N SER A 6 -17.08 2.81 7.48
CA SER A 6 -15.67 3.08 7.73
C SER A 6 -14.87 1.80 7.42
N LEU A 7 -13.91 1.91 6.52
CA LEU A 7 -12.98 0.84 6.17
C LEU A 7 -11.87 0.73 7.21
N VAL A 8 -11.33 1.87 7.64
CA VAL A 8 -10.31 1.97 8.69
C VAL A 8 -10.67 3.15 9.59
N ASN A 9 -10.55 2.97 10.89
CA ASN A 9 -10.76 4.02 11.87
C ASN A 9 -9.61 4.06 12.88
N LEU A 10 -9.00 5.21 13.01
CA LEU A 10 -8.01 5.55 14.02
C LEU A 10 -8.68 6.37 15.12
N GLU A 11 -8.53 5.96 16.37
CA GLU A 11 -9.09 6.63 17.54
C GLU A 11 -7.96 7.03 18.49
N ARG A 12 -7.72 8.33 18.59
CA ARG A 12 -6.73 8.95 19.49
C ARG A 12 -5.37 8.26 19.45
N ILE A 13 -4.86 8.05 18.25
CA ILE A 13 -3.57 7.42 18.04
C ILE A 13 -2.45 8.36 18.48
N SER A 14 -1.56 7.84 19.31
CA SER A 14 -0.30 8.50 19.65
C SER A 14 0.87 7.57 19.37
N LYS A 15 1.97 8.15 18.89
CA LYS A 15 3.20 7.42 18.58
C LYS A 15 4.41 8.32 18.84
N SER A 16 5.42 7.77 19.50
CA SER A 16 6.68 8.46 19.79
C SER A 16 7.87 7.60 19.37
N PHE A 17 8.96 8.23 19.00
CA PHE A 17 10.25 7.57 18.87
C PHE A 17 11.22 8.18 19.89
N GLY A 18 11.57 7.38 20.90
CA GLY A 18 12.30 7.87 22.08
C GLY A 18 11.47 8.92 22.81
N VAL A 19 12.08 10.08 23.06
CA VAL A 19 11.43 11.21 23.79
C VAL A 19 10.64 12.15 22.87
N ARG A 20 10.69 11.95 21.56
CA ARG A 20 10.02 12.83 20.58
C ARG A 20 8.65 12.27 20.18
N PRO A 21 7.55 12.96 20.51
CA PRO A 21 6.25 12.61 19.99
C PRO A 21 6.18 12.92 18.48
N LEU A 22 5.71 11.96 17.70
CA LEU A 22 5.46 12.13 16.26
C LEU A 22 3.99 12.32 15.95
N LEU A 23 3.15 11.54 16.62
CA LEU A 23 1.69 11.61 16.50
C LEU A 23 1.12 11.79 17.90
N THR A 24 0.19 12.72 18.06
CA THR A 24 -0.47 12.99 19.33
C THR A 24 -1.96 13.10 19.11
N ASP A 25 -2.71 12.18 19.71
CA ASP A 25 -4.18 12.15 19.74
C ASP A 25 -4.85 12.25 18.35
N VAL A 26 -4.26 11.58 17.33
CA VAL A 26 -4.74 11.62 15.95
C VAL A 26 -5.95 10.71 15.81
N SER A 27 -7.06 11.26 15.32
CA SER A 27 -8.26 10.50 14.96
C SER A 27 -8.59 10.71 13.50
N LEU A 28 -8.83 9.60 12.76
CA LEU A 28 -9.09 9.62 11.34
C LEU A 28 -9.96 8.42 10.97
N GLY A 29 -11.08 8.66 10.30
CA GLY A 29 -11.88 7.63 9.66
C GLY A 29 -11.69 7.64 8.15
N ILE A 30 -11.60 6.47 7.53
CA ILE A 30 -11.51 6.31 6.08
C ILE A 30 -12.72 5.50 5.62
N GLY A 31 -13.59 6.11 4.85
CA GLY A 31 -14.79 5.50 4.28
C GLY A 31 -14.57 4.94 2.88
N ALA A 32 -15.53 4.18 2.40
CA ALA A 32 -15.50 3.64 1.04
C ALA A 32 -15.58 4.78 0.00
N GLY A 33 -14.69 4.73 -0.99
CA GLY A 33 -14.60 5.73 -2.07
C GLY A 33 -13.90 7.03 -1.69
N GLU A 34 -13.47 7.21 -0.45
CA GLU A 34 -12.71 8.40 -0.03
C GLU A 34 -11.29 8.41 -0.59
N ARG A 35 -10.81 9.63 -0.84
CA ARG A 35 -9.41 9.92 -1.20
C ARG A 35 -8.86 10.93 -0.23
N ILE A 36 -7.86 10.54 0.53
CA ILE A 36 -7.28 11.37 1.60
C ILE A 36 -5.83 11.68 1.27
N GLY A 37 -5.48 12.97 1.26
CA GLY A 37 -4.11 13.45 1.14
C GLY A 37 -3.53 13.76 2.52
N ILE A 38 -2.35 13.21 2.83
CA ILE A 38 -1.61 13.53 4.05
C ILE A 38 -0.47 14.48 3.68
N VAL A 39 -0.51 15.69 4.22
CA VAL A 39 0.48 16.73 3.97
C VAL A 39 1.22 17.10 5.27
N GLY A 40 2.47 17.48 5.15
CA GLY A 40 3.31 17.88 6.28
C GLY A 40 4.79 17.88 5.88
N ARG A 41 5.64 18.42 6.75
CA ARG A 41 7.10 18.46 6.52
C ARG A 41 7.72 17.08 6.66
N ASN A 42 8.94 16.92 6.16
CA ASN A 42 9.71 15.68 6.37
C ASN A 42 9.98 15.50 7.88
N GLY A 43 9.72 14.29 8.38
CA GLY A 43 9.85 13.97 9.81
C GLY A 43 8.60 14.25 10.66
N ASP A 44 7.49 14.72 10.09
CA ASP A 44 6.22 14.98 10.81
C ASP A 44 5.38 13.71 11.06
N GLY A 45 5.91 12.52 10.79
CA GLY A 45 5.22 11.26 11.08
C GLY A 45 4.25 10.76 10.00
N LYS A 46 4.24 11.33 8.78
CA LYS A 46 3.36 10.87 7.67
C LYS A 46 3.53 9.39 7.35
N THR A 47 4.77 8.95 7.18
CA THR A 47 5.08 7.54 6.90
C THR A 47 4.68 6.65 8.07
N THR A 48 4.90 7.10 9.32
CA THR A 48 4.50 6.36 10.51
C THR A 48 2.97 6.22 10.58
N LEU A 49 2.23 7.28 10.26
CA LEU A 49 0.77 7.23 10.20
C LEU A 49 0.28 6.23 9.14
N LEU A 50 0.90 6.23 7.95
CA LEU A 50 0.58 5.26 6.90
C LEU A 50 0.87 3.82 7.37
N ARG A 51 2.02 3.57 8.01
CA ARG A 51 2.36 2.24 8.54
C ARG A 51 1.40 1.78 9.64
N ILE A 52 0.91 2.71 10.46
CA ILE A 52 -0.15 2.39 11.45
C ILE A 52 -1.47 2.08 10.73
N LEU A 53 -1.83 2.82 9.68
CA LEU A 53 -3.02 2.55 8.87
C LEU A 53 -2.98 1.18 8.20
N THR A 54 -1.81 0.76 7.69
CA THR A 54 -1.63 -0.54 7.03
C THR A 54 -1.51 -1.70 8.02
N GLY A 55 -1.05 -1.43 9.22
CA GLY A 55 -0.80 -2.44 10.26
C GLY A 55 0.66 -2.88 10.40
N ASP A 56 1.56 -2.22 9.65
CA ASP A 56 3.01 -2.47 9.71
C ASP A 56 3.67 -1.85 10.95
N GLU A 57 2.95 -0.97 11.66
CA GLU A 57 3.39 -0.32 12.88
C GLU A 57 2.25 -0.27 13.90
N GLU A 58 2.54 -0.52 15.17
CA GLU A 58 1.57 -0.37 16.25
C GLU A 58 1.66 1.01 16.89
N PRO A 59 0.54 1.65 17.21
CA PRO A 59 0.55 2.89 17.99
C PRO A 59 0.92 2.62 19.44
N ASP A 60 1.49 3.62 20.12
CA ASP A 60 1.80 3.54 21.56
C ASP A 60 0.52 3.73 22.40
N ALA A 61 -0.45 4.47 21.89
CA ALA A 61 -1.76 4.66 22.51
C ALA A 61 -2.85 4.85 21.43
N GLY A 62 -4.10 4.67 21.83
CA GLY A 62 -5.26 4.73 20.95
C GLY A 62 -5.63 3.37 20.38
N ARG A 63 -6.54 3.37 19.39
CA ARG A 63 -7.02 2.14 18.78
C ARG A 63 -7.15 2.28 17.28
N VAL A 64 -6.75 1.23 16.57
CA VAL A 64 -6.98 1.08 15.12
C VAL A 64 -8.02 -0.01 14.92
N SER A 65 -9.09 0.29 14.22
CA SER A 65 -10.08 -0.69 13.78
C SER A 65 -10.15 -0.73 12.27
N ARG A 66 -10.20 -1.95 11.73
CA ARG A 66 -10.29 -2.20 10.29
C ARG A 66 -11.50 -3.07 9.99
N GLN A 67 -12.14 -2.83 8.87
CA GLN A 67 -13.22 -3.70 8.39
C GLN A 67 -12.67 -5.12 8.21
N ARG A 68 -13.42 -6.12 8.68
CA ARG A 68 -13.05 -7.52 8.51
C ARG A 68 -12.91 -7.88 7.03
N GLY A 69 -11.81 -8.52 6.66
CA GLY A 69 -11.51 -8.91 5.29
C GLY A 69 -11.07 -7.76 4.38
N LEU A 70 -10.73 -6.59 4.94
CA LEU A 70 -10.17 -5.48 4.17
C LEU A 70 -8.80 -5.89 3.63
N LEU A 71 -8.63 -5.83 2.32
CA LEU A 71 -7.33 -5.96 1.66
C LEU A 71 -6.71 -4.56 1.54
N VAL A 72 -5.48 -4.43 2.01
CA VAL A 72 -4.73 -3.17 1.95
C VAL A 72 -3.52 -3.37 1.05
N GLY A 73 -3.45 -2.58 -0.03
CA GLY A 73 -2.27 -2.49 -0.88
C GLY A 73 -1.43 -1.26 -0.51
N VAL A 74 -0.12 -1.40 -0.52
CA VAL A 74 0.83 -0.32 -0.26
C VAL A 74 1.72 -0.14 -1.47
N LEU A 75 1.78 1.09 -1.99
CA LEU A 75 2.79 1.47 -2.96
C LEU A 75 3.91 2.19 -2.20
N ALA A 76 5.04 1.54 -2.05
CA ALA A 76 6.19 2.08 -1.34
C ALA A 76 6.89 3.19 -2.16
N GLN A 77 7.64 4.04 -1.47
CA GLN A 77 8.45 5.09 -2.11
C GLN A 77 9.69 4.51 -2.82
N HIS A 78 10.18 3.38 -2.34
CA HIS A 78 11.28 2.62 -2.90
C HIS A 78 10.81 1.21 -3.25
N ASP A 79 11.26 0.71 -4.38
CA ASP A 79 10.94 -0.64 -4.85
C ASP A 79 11.99 -1.59 -4.27
N ASP A 80 11.57 -2.47 -3.37
CA ASP A 80 12.42 -3.52 -2.75
C ASP A 80 12.30 -4.84 -3.52
N PHE A 81 12.35 -4.77 -4.86
CA PHE A 81 12.36 -5.99 -5.68
C PHE A 81 13.77 -6.55 -5.77
N GLU A 82 13.89 -7.86 -5.58
CA GLU A 82 15.16 -8.54 -5.85
C GLU A 82 15.45 -8.54 -7.35
N ASP A 83 16.63 -8.09 -7.72
CA ASP A 83 17.08 -7.98 -9.11
C ASP A 83 17.12 -9.32 -9.86
N SER A 84 17.15 -10.43 -9.12
CA SER A 84 17.10 -11.80 -9.65
C SER A 84 15.73 -12.25 -10.12
N HIS A 85 14.67 -11.61 -9.65
CA HIS A 85 13.31 -11.98 -10.02
C HIS A 85 12.95 -11.51 -11.43
N THR A 86 12.02 -12.22 -12.06
CA THR A 86 11.36 -11.79 -13.28
C THR A 86 10.18 -10.88 -12.97
N VAL A 87 9.74 -10.09 -13.94
CA VAL A 87 8.53 -9.27 -13.83
C VAL A 87 7.33 -10.15 -13.47
N ARG A 88 7.24 -11.35 -14.08
CA ARG A 88 6.20 -12.33 -13.79
C ARG A 88 6.14 -12.70 -12.31
N GLU A 89 7.27 -13.06 -11.73
CA GLU A 89 7.35 -13.47 -10.31
C GLU A 89 6.92 -12.36 -9.37
N VAL A 90 7.31 -11.12 -9.66
CA VAL A 90 6.95 -9.96 -8.85
C VAL A 90 5.46 -9.62 -8.98
N VAL A 91 4.93 -9.56 -10.21
CA VAL A 91 3.56 -9.09 -10.47
C VAL A 91 2.53 -10.16 -10.17
N LEU A 92 2.78 -11.40 -10.55
CA LEU A 92 1.83 -12.49 -10.42
C LEU A 92 2.01 -13.31 -9.12
N GLN A 93 3.10 -13.09 -8.39
CA GLN A 93 3.36 -13.68 -7.07
C GLN A 93 3.11 -15.20 -7.00
N GLY A 94 3.53 -15.92 -8.05
CA GLY A 94 3.36 -17.37 -8.15
C GLY A 94 1.99 -17.82 -8.66
N MET A 95 1.12 -16.90 -9.08
CA MET A 95 -0.16 -17.24 -9.71
C MET A 95 0.08 -18.00 -11.03
N ALA A 96 -0.64 -19.08 -11.25
CA ALA A 96 -0.51 -19.88 -12.47
C ALA A 96 -1.06 -19.12 -13.69
N ASP A 97 -0.49 -19.39 -14.88
CA ASP A 97 -0.86 -18.67 -16.10
C ASP A 97 -2.35 -18.76 -16.44
N HIS A 98 -2.99 -19.88 -16.17
CA HIS A 98 -4.42 -20.04 -16.41
C HIS A 98 -5.30 -19.26 -15.41
N GLU A 99 -4.81 -19.00 -14.21
CA GLU A 99 -5.53 -18.25 -13.16
C GLU A 99 -5.54 -16.76 -13.47
N TRP A 100 -4.37 -16.16 -13.71
CA TRP A 100 -4.31 -14.74 -14.04
C TRP A 100 -4.92 -14.42 -15.41
N ALA A 101 -4.78 -15.34 -16.38
CA ALA A 101 -5.39 -15.18 -17.71
C ALA A 101 -6.93 -15.28 -17.69
N ALA A 102 -7.51 -15.93 -16.67
CA ALA A 102 -8.96 -15.99 -16.48
C ALA A 102 -9.52 -14.70 -15.83
N ASP A 103 -8.69 -13.96 -15.09
CA ASP A 103 -9.09 -12.70 -14.45
C ASP A 103 -8.99 -11.52 -15.44
N SER A 104 -10.14 -11.06 -15.92
CA SER A 104 -10.22 -9.95 -16.89
C SER A 104 -9.65 -8.64 -16.35
N ARG A 105 -9.82 -8.36 -15.04
CA ARG A 105 -9.31 -7.13 -14.40
C ARG A 105 -7.79 -7.17 -14.30
N LEU A 106 -7.25 -8.31 -13.90
CA LEU A 106 -5.80 -8.47 -13.78
C LEU A 106 -5.13 -8.38 -15.15
N ARG A 107 -5.73 -9.01 -16.20
CA ARG A 107 -5.25 -8.85 -17.58
C ARG A 107 -5.22 -7.40 -18.03
N GLU A 108 -6.32 -6.67 -17.83
CA GLU A 108 -6.40 -5.25 -18.19
C GLU A 108 -5.32 -4.43 -17.48
N ILE A 109 -5.08 -4.66 -16.19
CA ILE A 109 -4.03 -3.98 -15.43
C ILE A 109 -2.64 -4.31 -16.00
N VAL A 110 -2.35 -5.58 -16.25
CA VAL A 110 -1.08 -6.02 -16.83
C VAL A 110 -0.87 -5.42 -18.20
N ASP A 111 -1.88 -5.48 -19.09
CA ASP A 111 -1.81 -4.97 -20.45
C ASP A 111 -1.59 -3.44 -20.49
N VAL A 112 -2.19 -2.70 -19.57
CA VAL A 112 -2.06 -1.24 -19.52
C VAL A 112 -0.77 -0.80 -18.84
N LEU A 113 -0.45 -1.34 -17.67
CA LEU A 113 0.70 -0.90 -16.87
C LEU A 113 2.02 -1.46 -17.38
N LEU A 114 2.02 -2.70 -17.89
CA LEU A 114 3.22 -3.37 -18.39
C LEU A 114 3.31 -3.37 -19.92
N ALA A 115 2.59 -2.47 -20.59
CA ALA A 115 2.67 -2.32 -22.05
C ALA A 115 4.13 -2.17 -22.51
N GLY A 116 4.61 -3.11 -23.32
CA GLY A 116 5.99 -3.15 -23.84
C GLY A 116 7.02 -3.74 -22.87
N VAL A 117 6.60 -4.28 -21.71
CA VAL A 117 7.46 -5.00 -20.78
C VAL A 117 7.15 -6.51 -20.87
N GLU A 118 8.15 -7.30 -21.18
CA GLU A 118 7.99 -8.78 -21.21
C GLU A 118 7.96 -9.32 -19.77
N LEU A 119 6.97 -10.19 -19.48
CA LEU A 119 6.80 -10.75 -18.12
C LEU A 119 8.00 -11.61 -17.68
N ASP A 120 8.67 -12.26 -18.59
CA ASP A 120 9.82 -13.13 -18.29
C ASP A 120 11.16 -12.37 -18.24
N ARG A 121 11.13 -11.05 -18.45
CA ARG A 121 12.30 -10.19 -18.32
C ARG A 121 12.73 -10.05 -16.86
N ALA A 122 14.02 -10.09 -16.60
CA ALA A 122 14.57 -9.85 -15.26
C ALA A 122 14.34 -8.40 -14.79
N VAL A 123 13.98 -8.21 -13.53
CA VAL A 123 13.76 -6.89 -12.91
C VAL A 123 15.02 -6.02 -12.98
N ALA A 124 16.22 -6.62 -12.87
CA ALA A 124 17.49 -5.90 -13.02
C ALA A 124 17.61 -5.14 -14.36
N GLY A 125 16.98 -5.65 -15.42
CA GLY A 125 17.02 -5.04 -16.75
C GLY A 125 15.99 -3.92 -16.98
N LEU A 126 15.15 -3.60 -16.02
CA LEU A 126 14.14 -2.57 -16.13
C LEU A 126 14.72 -1.18 -15.90
N SER A 127 14.25 -0.19 -16.66
CA SER A 127 14.48 1.22 -16.37
C SER A 127 13.74 1.65 -15.09
N GLY A 128 14.17 2.75 -14.47
CA GLY A 128 13.49 3.29 -13.28
C GLY A 128 12.01 3.64 -13.52
N GLY A 129 11.64 3.98 -14.75
CA GLY A 129 10.24 4.21 -15.14
C GLY A 129 9.44 2.91 -15.27
N GLU A 130 10.04 1.85 -15.82
CA GLU A 130 9.41 0.53 -15.93
C GLU A 130 9.23 -0.12 -14.56
N ARG A 131 10.17 0.07 -13.64
CA ARG A 131 10.06 -0.44 -12.24
C ARG A 131 8.92 0.21 -11.45
N ARG A 132 8.50 1.43 -11.80
CA ARG A 132 7.46 2.19 -11.09
C ARG A 132 6.05 2.03 -11.67
N ARG A 133 5.89 1.26 -12.70
CA ARG A 133 4.60 0.93 -13.29
C ARG A 133 4.00 -0.30 -12.62
#